data_a1a08770903729f68b3d35d266849ff2
#
_entry.id   a1a08770903729f68b3d35d266849ff2
#
_cell.length_a   1.000
_cell.length_b   1.000
_cell.length_c   1.000
_cell.angle_alpha   90.00
_cell.angle_beta   90.00
_cell.angle_gamma   90.00
#
_symmetry.space_group_name_H-M   'P 1'
#
loop_
_entity.id
_entity.type
_entity.pdbx_description
1 polymer ?
#
loop_
_entity_poly.entity_id
_entity_poly.type
_entity_poly.pdbx_seq_one_letter_code
_entity_poly.pdbx_strand_id
1 'polypeptide(L)'
;MNRNAFARALLTSCALLAVSPLAHAQSASPWPAGDELGMANTLGTATWKRCAPYLADPKAKSYELSYLRSNTMPQSPFGTPLIDKYRPTVGIPGTMHAFNGEETVSGEPGAQGTQMDAIGHFAVLPEKWDGKSEFPSDKAKYYGGYTQKDVKPKPDSPLQKLGMEKAPPIITTAVLLDAKTHLGKGKAMEPGARVTAKDIEAMLKAQGLGKRGLQAGDVLYIYTGWGDNWKDPDTEKFYYTKGPGLAYDAAKLIEQKKVVLVALDNPFTDPVADGFLQGKAAPPEGTPDGLPFAIHHQNLSQAGIHQIQNANLGALAKDKVWLSCTMILPLRAQGASGSPVRPVSIGAPGR
;
A
#
# COMPACT_ATOMS: atom_id res chain seq x y z
N MET A 1 -82.49 -30.61 10.72
CA MET A 1 -81.74 -30.41 11.96
C MET A 1 -80.31 -30.01 11.58
N ASN A 2 -79.95 -28.83 11.99
CA ASN A 2 -78.68 -28.13 11.73
C ASN A 2 -77.45 -28.90 12.16
N ARG A 3 -76.27 -28.70 11.43
CA ARG A 3 -75.01 -28.39 12.03
C ARG A 3 -74.02 -27.86 10.97
N ASN A 4 -73.77 -26.58 11.06
CA ASN A 4 -72.65 -25.87 10.38
C ASN A 4 -71.29 -26.31 10.91
N ALA A 5 -70.30 -26.52 10.02
CA ALA A 5 -68.86 -26.61 10.37
C ALA A 5 -68.13 -25.54 9.60
N PHE A 6 -67.60 -24.53 10.34
CA PHE A 6 -66.72 -23.48 9.85
C PHE A 6 -65.31 -24.04 9.61
N ALA A 7 -64.85 -23.95 8.38
CA ALA A 7 -63.44 -24.16 8.07
C ALA A 7 -62.69 -22.81 8.18
N ARG A 8 -61.75 -22.68 9.15
CA ARG A 8 -60.84 -21.56 9.26
C ARG A 8 -59.65 -21.83 8.37
N ALA A 9 -59.48 -21.02 7.32
CA ALA A 9 -58.24 -20.98 6.54
C ALA A 9 -57.20 -20.16 7.30
N LEU A 10 -56.09 -20.79 7.71
CA LEU A 10 -54.86 -20.12 8.17
C LEU A 10 -54.10 -19.66 6.95
N LEU A 11 -54.06 -18.35 6.72
CA LEU A 11 -53.11 -17.71 5.80
C LEU A 11 -51.76 -17.55 6.50
N THR A 12 -50.80 -18.39 6.16
CA THR A 12 -49.42 -18.27 6.59
C THR A 12 -48.75 -17.30 5.65
N SER A 13 -48.56 -16.05 6.10
CA SER A 13 -47.75 -15.04 5.39
C SER A 13 -46.27 -15.37 5.54
N CYS A 14 -45.64 -15.94 4.50
CA CYS A 14 -44.20 -15.97 4.38
C CYS A 14 -43.70 -14.57 4.05
N ALA A 15 -43.17 -13.87 5.06
CA ALA A 15 -42.39 -12.66 4.83
C ALA A 15 -41.03 -13.07 4.23
N LEU A 16 -40.84 -12.88 2.93
CA LEU A 16 -39.55 -12.91 2.28
C LEU A 16 -38.75 -11.70 2.79
N LEU A 17 -37.82 -11.94 3.69
CA LEU A 17 -36.77 -10.98 4.01
C LEU A 17 -35.87 -10.83 2.78
N ALA A 18 -36.08 -9.77 2.02
CA ALA A 18 -35.18 -9.33 0.97
C ALA A 18 -33.87 -8.87 1.66
N VAL A 19 -32.85 -9.72 1.61
CA VAL A 19 -31.50 -9.31 1.96
C VAL A 19 -31.02 -8.40 0.83
N SER A 20 -31.14 -7.09 1.05
CA SER A 20 -30.53 -6.11 0.16
C SER A 20 -29.02 -6.32 0.21
N PRO A 21 -28.32 -6.42 -0.94
CA PRO A 21 -26.88 -6.40 -0.94
C PRO A 21 -26.43 -5.08 -0.31
N LEU A 22 -25.58 -5.17 0.71
CA LEU A 22 -24.90 -4.00 1.26
C LEU A 22 -24.02 -3.44 0.14
N ALA A 23 -24.53 -2.47 -0.58
CA ALA A 23 -23.73 -1.64 -1.45
C ALA A 23 -22.63 -1.04 -0.56
N HIS A 24 -21.36 -1.36 -0.84
CA HIS A 24 -20.23 -0.73 -0.20
C HIS A 24 -20.26 0.73 -0.62
N ALA A 25 -20.93 1.56 0.16
CA ALA A 25 -20.94 3.00 -0.07
C ALA A 25 -19.50 3.48 0.06
N GLN A 26 -19.00 4.10 -1.00
CA GLN A 26 -17.73 4.79 -0.99
C GLN A 26 -17.77 5.80 0.16
N SER A 27 -16.82 5.71 1.10
CA SER A 27 -16.75 6.68 2.20
C SER A 27 -16.60 8.08 1.60
N ALA A 28 -17.42 9.02 2.06
CA ALA A 28 -17.26 10.41 1.61
C ALA A 28 -15.85 10.88 1.99
N SER A 29 -15.08 11.32 0.99
CA SER A 29 -13.76 11.92 1.24
C SER A 29 -13.91 13.06 2.24
N PRO A 30 -13.04 13.16 3.28
CA PRO A 30 -13.05 14.28 4.20
C PRO A 30 -12.57 15.60 3.55
N TRP A 31 -12.15 15.55 2.29
CA TRP A 31 -11.60 16.67 1.54
C TRP A 31 -12.60 17.20 0.52
N PRO A 32 -12.41 18.45 0.02
CA PRO A 32 -13.30 19.03 -0.99
C PRO A 32 -13.44 18.15 -2.23
N ALA A 33 -14.57 18.30 -2.92
CA ALA A 33 -14.79 17.63 -4.20
C ALA A 33 -13.66 18.00 -5.20
N GLY A 34 -13.17 17.00 -5.92
CA GLY A 34 -12.06 17.19 -6.86
C GLY A 34 -10.67 17.03 -6.23
N ASP A 35 -10.60 16.63 -4.96
CA ASP A 35 -9.32 16.32 -4.30
C ASP A 35 -8.58 15.18 -4.99
N GLU A 36 -7.29 15.35 -5.22
CA GLU A 36 -6.37 14.36 -5.77
C GLU A 36 -5.23 13.98 -4.81
N LEU A 37 -5.20 14.58 -3.61
CA LEU A 37 -4.11 14.43 -2.64
C LEU A 37 -4.41 13.41 -1.55
N GLY A 38 -5.69 13.12 -1.30
CA GLY A 38 -6.08 12.21 -0.23
C GLY A 38 -5.52 12.62 1.12
N MET A 39 -4.97 11.67 1.88
CA MET A 39 -4.40 11.94 3.20
C MET A 39 -3.14 12.83 3.16
N ALA A 40 -2.54 13.07 1.99
CA ALA A 40 -1.44 14.02 1.86
C ALA A 40 -1.87 15.48 2.14
N ASN A 41 -3.16 15.79 2.15
CA ASN A 41 -3.70 17.07 2.66
C ASN A 41 -3.38 17.33 4.14
N THR A 42 -2.98 16.30 4.90
CA THR A 42 -2.56 16.45 6.30
C THR A 42 -1.13 16.98 6.45
N LEU A 43 -0.34 16.98 5.37
CA LEU A 43 1.05 17.44 5.39
C LEU A 43 1.15 18.96 5.45
N GLY A 44 2.19 19.46 6.08
CA GLY A 44 2.48 20.89 6.15
C GLY A 44 3.32 21.25 7.38
N THR A 45 3.28 22.51 7.77
CA THR A 45 4.12 23.04 8.86
C THR A 45 4.01 22.25 10.17
N ALA A 46 2.81 21.75 10.51
CA ALA A 46 2.61 20.96 11.74
C ALA A 46 3.35 19.62 11.69
N THR A 47 3.29 18.93 10.55
CA THR A 47 4.01 17.65 10.37
C THR A 47 5.53 17.87 10.31
N TRP A 48 6.00 18.94 9.68
CA TRP A 48 7.42 19.29 9.63
C TRP A 48 7.98 19.66 11.00
N LYS A 49 7.22 20.42 11.82
CA LYS A 49 7.61 20.72 13.20
C LYS A 49 7.74 19.47 14.06
N ARG A 50 6.87 18.46 13.85
CA ARG A 50 7.01 17.15 14.55
C ARG A 50 8.20 16.35 14.08
N CYS A 51 8.59 16.48 12.81
CA CYS A 51 9.72 15.81 12.18
C CYS A 51 11.09 16.38 12.63
N ALA A 52 11.19 17.69 12.74
CA ALA A 52 12.43 18.42 12.99
C ALA A 52 13.28 17.93 14.18
N PRO A 53 12.70 17.55 15.35
CA PRO A 53 13.48 17.06 16.48
C PRO A 53 14.29 15.78 16.19
N TYR A 54 13.81 14.94 15.26
CA TYR A 54 14.54 13.72 14.89
C TYR A 54 15.74 14.02 13.99
N LEU A 55 15.69 15.10 13.19
CA LEU A 55 16.81 15.57 12.37
C LEU A 55 17.90 16.23 13.22
N ALA A 56 17.51 16.88 14.32
CA ALA A 56 18.40 17.60 15.21
C ALA A 56 18.99 16.75 16.34
N ASP A 57 18.59 15.48 16.47
CA ASP A 57 19.11 14.61 17.52
C ASP A 57 20.61 14.28 17.25
N PRO A 58 21.53 14.54 18.19
CA PRO A 58 22.95 14.28 17.98
C PRO A 58 23.32 12.81 17.80
N LYS A 59 22.39 11.88 18.13
CA LYS A 59 22.55 10.44 17.92
C LYS A 59 21.84 9.97 16.65
N ALA A 60 21.20 10.87 15.90
CA ALA A 60 20.48 10.49 14.70
C ALA A 60 21.40 9.88 13.65
N LYS A 61 20.88 8.88 12.96
CA LYS A 61 21.48 8.26 11.77
C LYS A 61 20.49 8.33 10.62
N SER A 62 21.00 8.30 9.40
CA SER A 62 20.18 8.11 8.21
C SER A 62 20.00 6.61 7.90
N TYR A 63 18.80 6.23 7.48
CA TYR A 63 18.44 4.87 7.10
C TYR A 63 17.89 4.89 5.68
N GLU A 64 18.53 4.13 4.81
CA GLU A 64 18.07 3.86 3.45
C GLU A 64 16.97 2.80 3.51
N LEU A 65 15.78 3.13 3.02
CA LEU A 65 14.62 2.26 3.11
C LEU A 65 14.21 1.65 1.76
N SER A 66 15.06 1.78 0.75
CA SER A 66 14.90 1.06 -0.51
C SER A 66 15.87 -0.10 -0.63
N TYR A 67 15.48 -1.12 -1.38
CA TYR A 67 16.43 -2.12 -1.87
C TYR A 67 17.21 -1.56 -3.07
N LEU A 68 18.41 -2.08 -3.27
CA LEU A 68 19.18 -1.79 -4.48
C LEU A 68 18.42 -2.36 -5.69
N ARG A 69 18.24 -1.52 -6.72
CA ARG A 69 17.69 -1.98 -8.00
C ARG A 69 18.79 -2.63 -8.82
N SER A 70 18.54 -3.84 -9.29
CA SER A 70 19.43 -4.61 -10.16
C SER A 70 18.62 -5.46 -11.13
N ASN A 71 19.28 -5.97 -12.17
CA ASN A 71 18.67 -6.91 -13.12
C ASN A 71 18.36 -8.29 -12.50
N THR A 72 18.93 -8.58 -11.33
CA THR A 72 18.85 -9.88 -10.65
C THR A 72 18.04 -9.84 -9.36
N MET A 73 17.52 -8.66 -8.96
CA MET A 73 16.66 -8.51 -7.81
C MET A 73 15.33 -9.28 -7.99
N PRO A 74 14.58 -9.55 -6.90
CA PRO A 74 13.20 -10.04 -7.02
C PRO A 74 12.35 -9.12 -7.89
N GLN A 75 11.68 -9.70 -8.88
CA GLN A 75 10.83 -9.00 -9.83
C GLN A 75 9.37 -9.40 -9.62
N SER A 76 8.49 -8.42 -9.57
CA SER A 76 7.05 -8.63 -9.42
C SER A 76 6.48 -9.34 -10.66
N PRO A 77 5.68 -10.41 -10.47
CA PRO A 77 5.01 -11.08 -11.60
C PRO A 77 3.82 -10.28 -12.16
N PHE A 78 3.43 -9.17 -11.50
CA PHE A 78 2.30 -8.33 -11.89
C PHE A 78 2.68 -7.18 -12.82
N GLY A 79 3.97 -7.00 -13.08
CA GLY A 79 4.47 -6.00 -14.02
C GLY A 79 5.57 -6.58 -14.90
N THR A 80 5.85 -5.89 -16.01
CA THR A 80 6.96 -6.24 -16.88
C THR A 80 8.29 -6.06 -16.13
N PRO A 81 9.15 -7.10 -16.09
CA PRO A 81 10.44 -7.01 -15.41
C PRO A 81 11.29 -5.82 -15.86
N LEU A 82 12.00 -5.20 -14.93
CA LEU A 82 12.99 -4.18 -15.24
C LEU A 82 14.26 -4.79 -15.79
N ILE A 83 14.76 -4.20 -16.87
CA ILE A 83 16.04 -4.54 -17.48
C ILE A 83 16.81 -3.24 -17.72
N ASP A 84 17.93 -3.09 -17.01
CA ASP A 84 18.90 -2.01 -17.21
C ASP A 84 19.99 -2.50 -18.17
N LYS A 85 20.22 -1.77 -19.26
CA LYS A 85 21.31 -2.00 -20.21
C LYS A 85 22.30 -0.84 -20.13
N TYR A 86 23.54 -1.16 -19.83
CA TYR A 86 24.59 -0.18 -19.66
C TYR A 86 25.31 0.12 -20.98
N ARG A 87 25.71 1.38 -21.15
CA ARG A 87 26.44 1.85 -22.33
C ARG A 87 27.94 1.89 -22.03
N PRO A 88 28.80 1.70 -23.05
CA PRO A 88 30.24 1.80 -22.83
C PRO A 88 30.66 3.24 -22.54
N THR A 89 31.84 3.37 -21.91
CA THR A 89 32.52 4.66 -21.78
C THR A 89 32.94 5.17 -23.17
N VAL A 90 32.67 6.44 -23.44
CA VAL A 90 32.98 7.11 -24.69
C VAL A 90 33.71 8.43 -24.46
N GLY A 91 34.35 8.94 -25.50
CA GLY A 91 35.05 10.24 -25.46
C GLY A 91 34.38 11.27 -26.38
N ILE A 92 34.74 12.55 -26.18
CA ILE A 92 34.39 13.64 -27.09
C ILE A 92 35.58 13.94 -27.98
N PRO A 93 35.47 13.80 -29.31
CA PRO A 93 36.58 14.05 -30.22
C PRO A 93 37.20 15.43 -30.03
N GLY A 94 38.52 15.50 -30.03
CA GLY A 94 39.26 16.76 -29.86
C GLY A 94 39.34 17.29 -28.43
N THR A 95 38.90 16.52 -27.42
CA THR A 95 38.95 16.87 -26.00
C THR A 95 39.61 15.78 -25.17
N MET A 96 39.87 16.08 -23.90
CA MET A 96 40.37 15.12 -22.91
C MET A 96 39.26 14.48 -22.09
N HIS A 97 38.01 14.69 -22.46
CA HIS A 97 36.86 14.21 -21.71
C HIS A 97 36.45 12.77 -22.09
N ALA A 98 36.27 11.96 -21.07
CA ALA A 98 35.63 10.66 -21.17
C ALA A 98 34.40 10.64 -20.24
N PHE A 99 33.34 9.98 -20.62
CA PHE A 99 32.15 9.83 -19.79
C PHE A 99 31.48 8.47 -20.02
N ASN A 100 30.77 8.00 -18.99
CA ASN A 100 29.91 6.84 -19.11
C ASN A 100 28.54 7.28 -19.64
N GLY A 101 28.05 6.62 -20.67
CA GLY A 101 26.68 6.85 -21.13
C GLY A 101 25.68 6.33 -20.09
N GLU A 102 24.50 6.96 -20.06
CA GLU A 102 23.40 6.56 -19.19
C GLU A 102 22.88 5.19 -19.58
N GLU A 103 22.30 4.48 -18.62
CA GLU A 103 21.65 3.21 -18.86
C GLU A 103 20.33 3.40 -19.64
N THR A 104 19.93 2.36 -20.37
CA THR A 104 18.58 2.26 -20.96
C THR A 104 17.75 1.35 -20.06
N VAL A 105 16.62 1.86 -19.58
CA VAL A 105 15.68 1.13 -18.73
C VAL A 105 14.48 0.70 -19.56
N SER A 106 14.12 -0.58 -19.50
CA SER A 106 12.88 -1.13 -20.08
C SER A 106 12.09 -1.89 -19.01
N GLY A 107 10.76 -2.00 -19.19
CA GLY A 107 9.86 -2.64 -18.23
C GLY A 107 8.98 -1.64 -17.50
N GLU A 108 8.39 -2.05 -16.37
CA GLU A 108 7.44 -1.25 -15.59
C GLU A 108 8.05 -0.81 -14.24
N PRO A 109 8.75 0.34 -14.20
CA PRO A 109 9.51 0.74 -13.02
C PRO A 109 8.64 1.00 -11.79
N GLY A 110 7.38 1.40 -11.97
CA GLY A 110 6.43 1.62 -10.88
C GLY A 110 5.88 0.36 -10.22
N ALA A 111 6.19 -0.83 -10.79
CA ALA A 111 5.74 -2.12 -10.28
C ALA A 111 6.90 -2.99 -9.75
N GLN A 112 8.13 -2.48 -9.73
CA GLN A 112 9.33 -3.28 -9.44
C GLN A 112 10.19 -2.67 -8.34
N GLY A 113 10.75 -3.52 -7.48
CA GLY A 113 11.58 -3.10 -6.36
C GLY A 113 10.80 -2.35 -5.28
N THR A 114 11.46 -1.46 -4.54
CA THR A 114 10.78 -0.56 -3.59
C THR A 114 9.99 0.47 -4.38
N GLN A 115 8.68 0.41 -4.27
CA GLN A 115 7.73 1.18 -5.09
C GLN A 115 6.64 1.81 -4.24
N MET A 116 6.10 2.92 -4.73
CA MET A 116 4.97 3.65 -4.16
C MET A 116 3.82 3.67 -5.17
N ASP A 117 2.62 3.33 -4.71
CA ASP A 117 1.41 3.37 -5.51
C ASP A 117 0.78 4.76 -5.51
N ALA A 118 0.37 5.21 -6.67
CA ALA A 118 -0.49 6.39 -6.82
C ALA A 118 -1.93 6.04 -6.38
N ILE A 119 -2.68 7.04 -5.93
CA ILE A 119 -4.08 6.84 -5.53
C ILE A 119 -4.91 6.28 -6.70
N GLY A 120 -4.60 6.68 -7.93
CA GLY A 120 -5.26 6.18 -9.14
C GLY A 120 -4.84 4.77 -9.59
N HIS A 121 -3.96 4.09 -8.84
CA HIS A 121 -3.54 2.73 -9.16
C HIS A 121 -4.67 1.71 -9.02
N PHE A 122 -5.60 1.93 -8.09
CA PHE A 122 -6.66 0.97 -7.78
C PHE A 122 -8.05 1.59 -7.90
N ALA A 123 -8.99 0.80 -8.41
CA ALA A 123 -10.39 1.16 -8.54
C ALA A 123 -11.29 0.03 -8.07
N VAL A 124 -12.58 0.28 -7.93
CA VAL A 124 -13.58 -0.72 -7.56
C VAL A 124 -14.72 -0.75 -8.57
N LEU A 125 -15.19 -1.93 -8.92
CA LEU A 125 -16.43 -2.13 -9.67
C LEU A 125 -17.62 -2.15 -8.70
N PRO A 126 -18.82 -1.75 -9.13
CA PRO A 126 -20.05 -1.85 -8.33
C PRO A 126 -20.48 -3.31 -8.07
N GLU A 127 -20.05 -4.22 -8.94
CA GLU A 127 -20.38 -5.65 -8.90
C GLU A 127 -19.16 -6.48 -9.29
N LYS A 128 -19.14 -7.76 -8.87
CA LYS A 128 -18.10 -8.69 -9.28
C LYS A 128 -18.15 -8.94 -10.79
N TRP A 129 -17.01 -8.80 -11.45
CA TRP A 129 -16.89 -9.22 -12.83
C TRP A 129 -16.80 -10.75 -12.91
N ASP A 130 -17.51 -11.35 -13.87
CA ASP A 130 -17.59 -12.79 -14.06
C ASP A 130 -16.36 -13.43 -14.71
N GLY A 131 -15.38 -12.61 -15.13
CA GLY A 131 -14.15 -13.06 -15.80
C GLY A 131 -14.36 -13.55 -17.23
N LYS A 132 -15.56 -13.44 -17.81
CA LYS A 132 -15.92 -13.95 -19.15
C LYS A 132 -16.48 -12.87 -20.07
N SER A 133 -17.36 -12.01 -19.55
CA SER A 133 -17.87 -10.86 -20.27
C SER A 133 -16.76 -9.83 -20.52
N GLU A 134 -16.98 -8.88 -21.44
CA GLU A 134 -16.11 -7.73 -21.57
C GLU A 134 -15.93 -7.04 -20.22
N PHE A 135 -14.68 -6.70 -19.86
CA PHE A 135 -14.41 -6.04 -18.58
C PHE A 135 -15.08 -4.65 -18.55
N PRO A 136 -16.00 -4.39 -17.60
CA PRO A 136 -16.79 -3.16 -17.56
C PRO A 136 -15.98 -1.99 -16.98
N SER A 137 -14.87 -1.61 -17.61
CA SER A 137 -13.95 -0.58 -17.14
C SER A 137 -14.64 0.76 -16.91
N ASP A 138 -15.65 1.09 -17.72
CA ASP A 138 -16.45 2.31 -17.63
C ASP A 138 -17.21 2.46 -16.30
N LYS A 139 -17.47 1.36 -15.62
CA LYS A 139 -18.13 1.32 -14.30
C LYS A 139 -17.16 1.49 -13.12
N ALA A 140 -15.87 1.46 -13.37
CA ALA A 140 -14.85 1.58 -12.32
C ALA A 140 -14.93 2.93 -11.60
N LYS A 141 -14.83 2.90 -10.27
CA LYS A 141 -14.82 4.06 -9.38
C LYS A 141 -13.50 4.13 -8.64
N TYR A 142 -12.96 5.32 -8.59
CA TYR A 142 -11.71 5.66 -7.94
C TYR A 142 -11.94 6.52 -6.71
N TYR A 143 -10.91 6.79 -5.95
CA TYR A 143 -10.92 7.73 -4.83
C TYR A 143 -11.63 9.05 -5.21
N GLY A 144 -12.32 9.65 -4.23
CA GLY A 144 -13.01 10.94 -4.43
C GLY A 144 -14.20 10.88 -5.38
N GLY A 145 -14.64 9.67 -5.80
CA GLY A 145 -15.77 9.47 -6.71
C GLY A 145 -15.45 9.66 -8.18
N TYR A 146 -14.17 9.82 -8.53
CA TYR A 146 -13.75 9.86 -9.93
C TYR A 146 -14.14 8.59 -10.68
N THR A 147 -14.53 8.76 -11.94
CA THR A 147 -14.89 7.67 -12.85
C THR A 147 -13.70 7.25 -13.71
N GLN A 148 -13.81 6.10 -14.36
CA GLN A 148 -12.82 5.68 -15.36
C GLN A 148 -12.56 6.76 -16.43
N LYS A 149 -13.63 7.44 -16.88
CA LYS A 149 -13.51 8.51 -17.88
C LYS A 149 -12.69 9.70 -17.37
N ASP A 150 -12.77 10.00 -16.07
CA ASP A 150 -11.98 11.08 -15.45
C ASP A 150 -10.53 10.69 -15.28
N VAL A 151 -10.28 9.43 -14.86
CA VAL A 151 -8.95 8.95 -14.50
C VAL A 151 -8.17 8.42 -15.69
N LYS A 152 -8.77 7.56 -16.51
CA LYS A 152 -8.11 6.94 -17.67
C LYS A 152 -9.11 6.81 -18.82
N PRO A 153 -9.32 7.91 -19.60
CA PRO A 153 -10.35 7.97 -20.63
C PRO A 153 -10.13 7.05 -21.83
N LYS A 154 -8.91 6.58 -22.04
CA LYS A 154 -8.55 5.61 -23.08
C LYS A 154 -7.68 4.50 -22.48
N PRO A 155 -7.74 3.27 -23.00
CA PRO A 155 -6.98 2.13 -22.45
C PRO A 155 -5.48 2.37 -22.33
N ASP A 156 -4.90 3.10 -23.26
CA ASP A 156 -3.47 3.41 -23.39
C ASP A 156 -3.10 4.84 -22.97
N SER A 157 -4.06 5.64 -22.47
CA SER A 157 -3.76 6.98 -21.99
C SER A 157 -3.06 6.95 -20.62
N PRO A 158 -2.20 7.95 -20.30
CA PRO A 158 -1.77 8.17 -18.93
C PRO A 158 -2.97 8.51 -18.03
N LEU A 159 -2.83 8.32 -16.73
CA LEU A 159 -3.82 8.79 -15.76
C LEU A 159 -3.93 10.33 -15.85
N GLN A 160 -5.15 10.83 -16.03
CA GLN A 160 -5.44 12.26 -16.09
C GLN A 160 -5.71 12.84 -14.69
N LYS A 161 -6.09 11.97 -13.75
CA LYS A 161 -6.38 12.26 -12.36
C LYS A 161 -5.72 11.20 -11.48
N LEU A 162 -5.38 11.58 -10.25
CA LEU A 162 -4.87 10.68 -9.22
C LEU A 162 -3.53 10.00 -9.61
N GLY A 163 -2.81 10.53 -10.62
CA GLY A 163 -1.51 10.03 -11.04
C GLY A 163 -0.40 10.35 -10.04
N MET A 164 0.76 9.68 -10.18
CA MET A 164 1.88 9.83 -9.25
C MET A 164 2.43 11.27 -9.18
N GLU A 165 2.33 12.04 -10.25
CA GLU A 165 2.76 13.45 -10.26
C GLU A 165 1.96 14.35 -9.32
N LYS A 166 0.80 13.86 -8.83
CA LYS A 166 -0.04 14.56 -7.83
C LYS A 166 0.43 14.30 -6.41
N ALA A 167 1.15 13.20 -6.16
CA ALA A 167 1.70 12.92 -4.85
C ALA A 167 2.75 14.00 -4.48
N PRO A 168 2.55 14.78 -3.39
CA PRO A 168 3.54 15.77 -2.98
C PRO A 168 4.75 15.09 -2.34
N PRO A 169 5.87 15.80 -2.15
CA PRO A 169 6.94 15.35 -1.26
C PRO A 169 6.38 15.04 0.13
N ILE A 170 6.52 13.80 0.59
CA ILE A 170 6.08 13.39 1.91
C ILE A 170 7.26 13.54 2.88
N ILE A 171 7.22 14.60 3.68
CA ILE A 171 8.24 14.89 4.71
C ILE A 171 7.49 15.00 6.03
N THR A 172 7.65 14.01 6.92
CA THR A 172 6.87 13.92 8.14
C THR A 172 7.48 12.93 9.13
N THR A 173 6.86 12.80 10.31
CA THR A 173 7.21 11.76 11.28
C THR A 173 6.76 10.39 10.77
N ALA A 174 7.66 9.41 10.86
CA ALA A 174 7.33 8.01 10.68
C ALA A 174 7.29 7.27 12.02
N VAL A 175 6.36 6.33 12.13
CA VAL A 175 6.23 5.35 13.21
C VAL A 175 6.58 3.99 12.65
N LEU A 176 7.57 3.31 13.23
CA LEU A 176 7.88 1.92 12.92
C LEU A 176 7.25 0.99 13.94
N LEU A 177 6.50 -0.01 13.48
CA LEU A 177 5.98 -1.10 14.30
C LEU A 177 6.71 -2.41 13.96
N ASP A 178 7.28 -3.05 14.98
CA ASP A 178 8.04 -4.31 14.83
C ASP A 178 7.12 -5.53 14.99
N ALA A 179 6.40 -5.85 13.93
CA ALA A 179 5.53 -7.01 13.88
C ALA A 179 6.32 -8.33 13.88
N LYS A 180 7.54 -8.36 13.36
CA LYS A 180 8.43 -9.52 13.42
C LYS A 180 8.67 -9.96 14.86
N THR A 181 9.01 -9.02 15.75
CA THR A 181 9.23 -9.31 17.16
C THR A 181 7.92 -9.61 17.89
N HIS A 182 6.88 -8.79 17.65
CA HIS A 182 5.65 -8.84 18.42
C HIS A 182 4.74 -10.02 18.04
N LEU A 183 4.54 -10.26 16.74
CA LEU A 183 3.67 -11.31 16.20
C LEU A 183 4.46 -12.53 15.74
N GLY A 184 5.57 -12.32 15.06
CA GLY A 184 6.45 -13.37 14.55
C GLY A 184 7.37 -14.00 15.61
N LYS A 185 7.35 -13.51 16.85
CA LYS A 185 8.21 -14.01 17.97
C LYS A 185 9.69 -14.02 17.58
N GLY A 186 10.14 -12.96 16.88
CA GLY A 186 11.51 -12.81 16.40
C GLY A 186 11.82 -13.47 15.05
N LYS A 187 10.86 -14.19 14.45
CA LYS A 187 10.95 -14.72 13.09
C LYS A 187 10.09 -13.88 12.15
N ALA A 188 10.34 -13.98 10.85
CA ALA A 188 9.43 -13.43 9.86
C ALA A 188 8.00 -13.94 10.10
N MET A 189 7.02 -13.09 9.93
CA MET A 189 5.62 -13.50 10.01
C MET A 189 5.31 -14.53 8.91
N GLU A 190 4.41 -15.47 9.21
CA GLU A 190 4.00 -16.50 8.26
C GLU A 190 3.23 -15.91 7.06
N PRO A 191 3.31 -16.54 5.87
CA PRO A 191 2.49 -16.16 4.72
C PRO A 191 1.00 -16.13 5.05
N GLY A 192 0.30 -15.09 4.62
CA GLY A 192 -1.12 -14.90 4.91
C GLY A 192 -1.42 -14.42 6.33
N ALA A 193 -0.42 -14.33 7.22
CA ALA A 193 -0.59 -13.74 8.54
C ALA A 193 -0.93 -12.24 8.43
N ARG A 194 -1.71 -11.75 9.38
CA ARG A 194 -2.28 -10.41 9.34
C ARG A 194 -1.86 -9.60 10.57
N VAL A 195 -1.61 -8.32 10.35
CA VAL A 195 -1.50 -7.31 11.41
C VAL A 195 -2.86 -6.65 11.56
N THR A 196 -3.53 -6.87 12.69
CA THR A 196 -4.86 -6.32 12.98
C THR A 196 -4.78 -4.92 13.61
N ALA A 197 -5.90 -4.21 13.71
CA ALA A 197 -5.99 -2.94 14.45
C ALA A 197 -5.55 -3.12 15.91
N LYS A 198 -5.96 -4.22 16.54
CA LYS A 198 -5.56 -4.56 17.91
C LYS A 198 -4.04 -4.78 18.03
N ASP A 199 -3.43 -5.40 17.04
CA ASP A 199 -1.98 -5.61 17.02
C ASP A 199 -1.22 -4.29 16.87
N ILE A 200 -1.70 -3.37 16.04
CA ILE A 200 -1.15 -2.01 15.92
C ILE A 200 -1.15 -1.31 17.28
N GLU A 201 -2.27 -1.32 17.98
CA GLU A 201 -2.39 -0.70 19.32
C GLU A 201 -1.49 -1.38 20.35
N ALA A 202 -1.40 -2.71 20.32
CA ALA A 202 -0.53 -3.48 21.20
C ALA A 202 0.95 -3.19 20.93
N MET A 203 1.38 -3.11 19.69
CA MET A 203 2.75 -2.75 19.31
C MET A 203 3.11 -1.32 19.71
N LEU A 204 2.22 -0.35 19.48
CA LEU A 204 2.40 1.01 19.95
C LEU A 204 2.64 1.05 21.47
N LYS A 205 1.84 0.31 22.25
CA LYS A 205 2.01 0.21 23.70
C LYS A 205 3.33 -0.46 24.08
N ALA A 206 3.65 -1.58 23.46
CA ALA A 206 4.87 -2.35 23.74
C ALA A 206 6.16 -1.57 23.42
N GLN A 207 6.12 -0.72 22.40
CA GLN A 207 7.22 0.15 21.98
C GLN A 207 7.26 1.51 22.71
N GLY A 208 6.42 1.70 23.76
CA GLY A 208 6.37 2.95 24.55
C GLY A 208 5.66 4.11 23.86
N LEU A 209 5.03 3.86 22.72
CA LEU A 209 4.34 4.88 21.90
C LEU A 209 2.84 5.00 22.20
N GLY A 210 2.31 4.28 23.19
CA GLY A 210 0.87 4.22 23.47
C GLY A 210 0.22 5.58 23.76
N LYS A 211 0.92 6.49 24.44
CA LYS A 211 0.42 7.85 24.72
C LYS A 211 0.43 8.74 23.46
N ARG A 212 1.43 8.57 22.60
CA ARG A 212 1.52 9.30 21.34
C ARG A 212 0.51 8.78 20.32
N GLY A 213 0.43 7.47 20.16
CA GLY A 213 -0.35 6.82 19.13
C GLY A 213 0.09 7.20 17.71
N LEU A 214 -0.75 6.91 16.73
CA LEU A 214 -0.65 7.42 15.37
C LEU A 214 -1.31 8.80 15.29
N GLN A 215 -0.68 9.72 14.59
CA GLN A 215 -1.17 11.09 14.41
C GLN A 215 -1.40 11.38 12.92
N ALA A 216 -2.33 12.30 12.64
CA ALA A 216 -2.61 12.73 11.27
C ALA A 216 -1.33 13.19 10.55
N GLY A 217 -1.12 12.67 9.35
CA GLY A 217 0.06 12.93 8.54
C GLY A 217 1.31 12.11 8.91
N ASP A 218 1.23 11.16 9.86
CA ASP A 218 2.33 10.21 10.06
C ASP A 218 2.44 9.25 8.89
N VAL A 219 3.66 8.75 8.66
CA VAL A 219 3.91 7.54 7.88
C VAL A 219 3.96 6.35 8.84
N LEU A 220 3.31 5.25 8.49
CA LEU A 220 3.34 4.01 9.26
C LEU A 220 4.20 2.97 8.53
N TYR A 221 5.31 2.59 9.12
CA TYR A 221 6.14 1.47 8.71
C TYR A 221 5.80 0.23 9.55
N ILE A 222 5.60 -0.91 8.89
CA ILE A 222 5.36 -2.19 9.55
C ILE A 222 6.41 -3.18 9.11
N TYR A 223 7.30 -3.56 10.02
CA TYR A 223 8.35 -4.54 9.80
C TYR A 223 7.85 -5.94 10.14
N THR A 224 7.56 -6.72 9.12
CA THR A 224 7.06 -8.10 9.26
C THR A 224 8.18 -9.13 9.30
N GLY A 225 9.39 -8.75 8.90
CA GLY A 225 10.53 -9.64 8.70
C GLY A 225 10.49 -10.40 7.37
N TRP A 226 9.44 -10.21 6.54
CA TRP A 226 9.39 -10.83 5.21
C TRP A 226 10.50 -10.34 4.31
N GLY A 227 10.96 -9.10 4.50
CA GLY A 227 12.10 -8.52 3.80
C GLY A 227 13.39 -9.32 3.92
N ASP A 228 13.55 -10.18 4.93
CA ASP A 228 14.70 -11.09 5.07
C ASP A 228 14.76 -12.11 3.92
N ASN A 229 13.65 -12.32 3.19
CA ASN A 229 13.58 -13.16 1.99
C ASN A 229 13.97 -12.43 0.70
N TRP A 230 14.24 -11.12 0.75
CA TRP A 230 14.77 -10.40 -0.40
C TRP A 230 16.19 -10.89 -0.70
N LYS A 231 16.36 -11.61 -1.79
CA LYS A 231 17.66 -12.12 -2.24
C LYS A 231 18.01 -11.51 -3.58
N ASP A 232 19.23 -11.05 -3.73
CA ASP A 232 19.77 -10.56 -4.98
C ASP A 232 21.13 -11.25 -5.20
N PRO A 233 21.26 -12.15 -6.17
CA PRO A 233 20.27 -12.55 -7.18
C PRO A 233 19.10 -13.38 -6.63
N ASP A 234 17.90 -13.17 -7.20
CA ASP A 234 16.68 -13.92 -6.88
C ASP A 234 16.62 -15.22 -7.69
N THR A 235 17.37 -16.23 -7.26
CA THR A 235 17.45 -17.52 -7.93
C THR A 235 16.24 -18.41 -7.66
N GLU A 236 15.61 -18.25 -6.52
CA GLU A 236 14.50 -19.10 -6.06
C GLU A 236 13.13 -18.62 -6.49
N LYS A 237 13.00 -17.37 -6.92
CA LYS A 237 11.73 -16.70 -7.26
C LYS A 237 10.67 -16.79 -6.14
N PHE A 238 11.15 -16.74 -4.89
CA PHE A 238 10.32 -16.99 -3.71
C PHE A 238 9.59 -15.74 -3.20
N TYR A 239 10.27 -14.60 -3.21
CA TYR A 239 9.86 -13.39 -2.49
C TYR A 239 8.42 -12.93 -2.84
N TYR A 240 8.05 -12.92 -4.13
CA TYR A 240 6.74 -12.46 -4.61
C TYR A 240 5.65 -13.53 -4.65
N THR A 241 5.90 -14.72 -4.12
CA THR A 241 4.89 -15.81 -4.20
C THR A 241 3.81 -15.71 -3.12
N LYS A 242 4.11 -15.08 -2.00
CA LYS A 242 3.27 -15.00 -0.80
C LYS A 242 3.84 -13.97 0.18
N GLY A 243 3.15 -13.70 1.30
CA GLY A 243 3.64 -12.84 2.35
C GLY A 243 2.58 -12.51 3.40
N PRO A 244 2.98 -11.98 4.57
CA PRO A 244 2.04 -11.39 5.52
C PRO A 244 1.50 -10.06 4.99
N GLY A 245 0.54 -9.44 5.70
CA GLY A 245 0.00 -8.13 5.35
C GLY A 245 -0.85 -7.54 6.45
N LEU A 246 -1.63 -6.52 6.11
CA LEU A 246 -2.59 -5.90 7.02
C LEU A 246 -3.93 -6.62 7.01
N ALA A 247 -4.61 -6.63 8.14
CA ALA A 247 -6.02 -6.97 8.19
C ALA A 247 -6.88 -5.76 7.75
N TYR A 248 -8.10 -6.02 7.30
CA TYR A 248 -8.99 -4.95 6.83
C TYR A 248 -9.35 -3.94 7.94
N ASP A 249 -9.52 -4.39 9.18
CA ASP A 249 -9.73 -3.53 10.35
C ASP A 249 -8.53 -2.62 10.65
N ALA A 250 -7.31 -3.10 10.39
CA ALA A 250 -6.10 -2.27 10.49
C ALA A 250 -6.10 -1.14 9.46
N ALA A 251 -6.49 -1.40 8.21
CA ALA A 251 -6.61 -0.35 7.20
C ALA A 251 -7.66 0.70 7.58
N LYS A 252 -8.78 0.29 8.19
CA LYS A 252 -9.79 1.20 8.74
C LYS A 252 -9.25 2.06 9.90
N LEU A 253 -8.46 1.48 10.80
CA LEU A 253 -7.80 2.23 11.87
C LEU A 253 -6.82 3.27 11.28
N ILE A 254 -6.03 2.89 10.29
CA ILE A 254 -5.06 3.74 9.60
C ILE A 254 -5.77 4.95 8.97
N GLU A 255 -6.92 4.72 8.30
CA GLU A 255 -7.78 5.79 7.78
C GLU A 255 -8.27 6.73 8.89
N GLN A 256 -8.82 6.18 9.98
CA GLN A 256 -9.32 6.97 11.13
C GLN A 256 -8.23 7.83 11.76
N LYS A 257 -6.99 7.34 11.80
CA LYS A 257 -5.83 8.10 12.31
C LYS A 257 -5.26 9.08 11.27
N LYS A 258 -5.79 9.12 10.06
CA LYS A 258 -5.35 9.98 8.96
C LYS A 258 -3.85 9.83 8.66
N VAL A 259 -3.36 8.59 8.67
CA VAL A 259 -2.00 8.25 8.24
C VAL A 259 -1.86 8.59 6.76
N VAL A 260 -0.77 9.25 6.38
CA VAL A 260 -0.59 9.69 4.98
C VAL A 260 -0.12 8.58 4.06
N LEU A 261 0.65 7.65 4.61
CA LEU A 261 1.23 6.55 3.86
C LEU A 261 1.50 5.37 4.79
N VAL A 262 1.26 4.16 4.28
CA VAL A 262 1.68 2.92 4.94
C VAL A 262 2.72 2.19 4.08
N ALA A 263 3.74 1.62 4.72
CA ALA A 263 4.77 0.84 4.02
C ALA A 263 5.10 -0.45 4.78
N LEU A 264 5.25 -1.53 4.03
CA LEU A 264 5.61 -2.83 4.53
C LEU A 264 6.89 -3.34 3.84
N ASP A 265 7.61 -4.23 4.51
CA ASP A 265 8.82 -4.89 4.00
C ASP A 265 8.52 -6.13 3.14
N ASN A 266 7.32 -6.26 2.64
CA ASN A 266 6.83 -7.37 1.83
C ASN A 266 6.23 -6.90 0.50
N PRO A 267 6.01 -7.85 -0.45
CA PRO A 267 5.63 -7.50 -1.83
C PRO A 267 4.21 -6.91 -1.95
N PHE A 268 3.37 -7.08 -0.93
CA PHE A 268 1.98 -6.62 -0.93
C PHE A 268 1.67 -5.98 0.42
N THR A 269 0.76 -5.01 0.45
CA THR A 269 0.17 -4.54 1.71
C THR A 269 -0.91 -5.50 2.20
N ASP A 270 -1.52 -6.26 1.28
CA ASP A 270 -2.47 -7.33 1.55
C ASP A 270 -1.77 -8.62 1.97
N PRO A 271 -2.35 -9.41 2.86
CA PRO A 271 -1.84 -10.72 3.21
C PRO A 271 -2.09 -11.72 2.08
N VAL A 272 -1.05 -12.41 1.67
CA VAL A 272 -1.06 -13.40 0.58
C VAL A 272 -0.63 -14.75 1.13
N ALA A 273 -1.59 -15.65 1.31
CA ALA A 273 -1.35 -17.03 1.72
C ALA A 273 -0.76 -17.86 0.57
N ASP A 274 -0.18 -19.00 0.90
CA ASP A 274 0.29 -19.94 -0.11
C ASP A 274 -0.87 -20.41 -1.00
N GLY A 275 -0.68 -20.36 -2.32
CA GLY A 275 -1.70 -20.71 -3.30
C GLY A 275 -2.77 -19.62 -3.55
N PHE A 276 -2.77 -18.51 -2.82
CA PHE A 276 -3.77 -17.45 -2.99
C PHE A 276 -3.71 -16.83 -4.40
N LEU A 277 -2.51 -16.47 -4.87
CA LEU A 277 -2.33 -15.88 -6.21
C LEU A 277 -2.69 -16.84 -7.37
N GLN A 278 -2.77 -18.13 -7.08
CA GLN A 278 -3.18 -19.16 -8.03
C GLN A 278 -4.67 -19.53 -7.90
N GLY A 279 -5.43 -18.81 -7.07
CA GLY A 279 -6.85 -19.11 -6.81
C GLY A 279 -7.09 -20.41 -6.03
N LYS A 280 -6.05 -20.96 -5.36
CA LYS A 280 -6.12 -22.22 -4.60
C LYS A 280 -6.40 -22.00 -3.11
N ALA A 281 -6.19 -20.80 -2.61
CA ALA A 281 -6.51 -20.41 -1.24
C ALA A 281 -7.54 -19.29 -1.23
N ALA A 282 -8.42 -19.30 -0.21
CA ALA A 282 -9.40 -18.25 -0.01
C ALA A 282 -8.73 -16.94 0.44
N PRO A 283 -9.36 -15.78 0.22
CA PRO A 283 -8.94 -14.53 0.85
C PRO A 283 -8.87 -14.68 2.38
N PRO A 284 -8.01 -13.91 3.06
CA PRO A 284 -7.92 -13.94 4.52
C PRO A 284 -9.26 -13.62 5.19
N GLU A 285 -9.48 -14.19 6.39
CA GLU A 285 -10.67 -13.91 7.19
C GLU A 285 -10.87 -12.41 7.41
N GLY A 286 -12.12 -11.94 7.35
CA GLY A 286 -12.48 -10.53 7.48
C GLY A 286 -12.27 -9.70 6.22
N THR A 287 -11.81 -10.32 5.12
CA THR A 287 -11.77 -9.68 3.81
C THR A 287 -13.19 -9.50 3.27
N PRO A 288 -13.60 -8.28 2.87
CA PRO A 288 -14.91 -8.06 2.27
C PRO A 288 -15.09 -8.90 1.00
N ASP A 289 -16.31 -9.40 0.81
CA ASP A 289 -16.65 -10.22 -0.35
C ASP A 289 -16.38 -9.47 -1.67
N GLY A 290 -15.73 -10.13 -2.61
CA GLY A 290 -15.34 -9.55 -3.90
C GLY A 290 -14.11 -8.63 -3.88
N LEU A 291 -13.47 -8.42 -2.72
CA LEU A 291 -12.33 -7.53 -2.57
C LEU A 291 -11.09 -8.29 -2.04
N PRO A 292 -10.52 -9.22 -2.80
CA PRO A 292 -9.40 -10.05 -2.35
C PRO A 292 -8.15 -9.24 -1.98
N PHE A 293 -7.95 -8.07 -2.58
CA PHE A 293 -6.93 -7.08 -2.23
C PHE A 293 -7.57 -5.91 -1.49
N ALA A 294 -8.14 -6.22 -0.32
CA ALA A 294 -8.95 -5.28 0.47
C ALA A 294 -8.15 -4.09 1.00
N ILE A 295 -6.85 -4.24 1.20
CA ILE A 295 -5.98 -3.18 1.72
C ILE A 295 -5.67 -2.17 0.62
N HIS A 296 -5.33 -2.63 -0.59
CA HIS A 296 -5.21 -1.74 -1.76
C HIS A 296 -6.51 -0.97 -1.99
N HIS A 297 -7.65 -1.66 -1.96
CA HIS A 297 -8.95 -1.04 -2.10
C HIS A 297 -9.17 0.02 -1.02
N GLN A 298 -8.99 -0.31 0.26
CA GLN A 298 -9.25 0.60 1.37
C GLN A 298 -8.32 1.81 1.34
N ASN A 299 -7.03 1.58 1.13
CA ASN A 299 -6.05 2.65 1.15
C ASN A 299 -6.20 3.56 -0.07
N LEU A 300 -6.16 3.01 -1.28
CA LEU A 300 -6.09 3.79 -2.51
C LEU A 300 -7.47 4.27 -2.96
N SER A 301 -8.47 3.36 -3.07
CA SER A 301 -9.78 3.72 -3.65
C SER A 301 -10.73 4.40 -2.66
N GLN A 302 -10.59 4.15 -1.34
CA GLN A 302 -11.50 4.70 -0.34
C GLN A 302 -10.90 5.87 0.43
N ALA A 303 -9.71 5.69 1.00
CA ALA A 303 -9.14 6.63 1.96
C ALA A 303 -8.16 7.64 1.35
N GLY A 304 -7.65 7.42 0.14
CA GLY A 304 -6.61 8.27 -0.46
C GLY A 304 -5.30 8.22 0.34
N ILE A 305 -4.92 7.03 0.82
CA ILE A 305 -3.67 6.75 1.53
C ILE A 305 -2.71 6.10 0.56
N HIS A 306 -1.54 6.69 0.39
CA HIS A 306 -0.47 6.08 -0.40
C HIS A 306 0.09 4.83 0.30
N GLN A 307 0.67 3.92 -0.48
CA GLN A 307 1.33 2.75 0.08
C GLN A 307 2.64 2.45 -0.63
N ILE A 308 3.59 1.89 0.12
CA ILE A 308 4.87 1.41 -0.37
C ILE A 308 4.98 -0.08 -0.09
N GLN A 309 5.34 -0.83 -1.12
CA GLN A 309 5.75 -2.22 -1.02
C GLN A 309 7.27 -2.32 -1.06
N ASN A 310 7.78 -3.42 -0.51
CA ASN A 310 9.22 -3.73 -0.52
C ASN A 310 10.08 -2.65 0.17
N ALA A 311 9.60 -2.12 1.30
CA ALA A 311 10.41 -1.20 2.10
C ALA A 311 11.50 -1.97 2.86
N ASN A 312 12.75 -1.53 2.79
CA ASN A 312 13.86 -2.13 3.52
C ASN A 312 13.90 -1.62 4.96
N LEU A 313 13.10 -2.21 5.85
CA LEU A 313 12.91 -1.75 7.22
C LEU A 313 13.84 -2.40 8.25
N GLY A 314 14.64 -3.39 7.85
CA GLY A 314 15.45 -4.20 8.77
C GLY A 314 16.43 -3.40 9.63
N ALA A 315 17.11 -2.39 9.05
CA ALA A 315 18.06 -1.55 9.78
C ALA A 315 17.37 -0.65 10.82
N LEU A 316 16.23 -0.05 10.49
CA LEU A 316 15.42 0.72 11.44
C LEU A 316 14.98 -0.13 12.62
N ALA A 317 14.45 -1.34 12.34
CA ALA A 317 13.97 -2.26 13.37
C ALA A 317 15.12 -2.77 14.27
N LYS A 318 16.28 -3.13 13.68
CA LYS A 318 17.48 -3.56 14.41
C LYS A 318 17.95 -2.48 15.39
N ASP A 319 17.97 -1.23 14.97
CA ASP A 319 18.40 -0.11 15.80
C ASP A 319 17.28 0.41 16.71
N LYS A 320 16.07 -0.18 16.64
CA LYS A 320 14.88 0.19 17.43
C LYS A 320 14.53 1.67 17.27
N VAL A 321 14.57 2.18 16.03
CA VAL A 321 14.17 3.56 15.70
C VAL A 321 12.67 3.57 15.49
N TRP A 322 11.92 3.69 16.57
CA TRP A 322 10.45 3.64 16.55
C TRP A 322 9.82 4.92 16.00
N LEU A 323 10.55 6.03 16.10
CA LEU A 323 10.15 7.34 15.58
C LEU A 323 11.31 7.95 14.79
N SER A 324 11.00 8.48 13.63
CA SER A 324 11.99 9.14 12.76
C SER A 324 11.33 10.27 11.96
N CYS A 325 12.15 11.16 11.40
CA CYS A 325 11.73 12.02 10.31
C CYS A 325 11.96 11.27 9.00
N THR A 326 10.91 11.05 8.23
CA THR A 326 11.00 10.37 6.93
C THR A 326 10.79 11.30 5.76
N MET A 327 11.49 11.02 4.67
CA MET A 327 11.41 11.74 3.40
C MET A 327 11.14 10.73 2.29
N ILE A 328 10.02 10.89 1.61
CA ILE A 328 9.56 10.03 0.53
C ILE A 328 9.24 10.91 -0.68
N LEU A 329 10.00 10.74 -1.75
CA LEU A 329 9.92 11.56 -2.96
C LEU A 329 9.77 10.65 -4.18
N PRO A 330 8.54 10.35 -4.59
CA PRO A 330 8.31 9.61 -5.83
C PRO A 330 8.73 10.44 -7.05
N LEU A 331 9.01 9.78 -8.16
CA LEU A 331 9.25 10.46 -9.42
C LEU A 331 7.98 11.17 -9.90
N ARG A 332 8.13 12.38 -10.41
CA ARG A 332 7.01 13.11 -11.04
C ARG A 332 6.77 12.63 -12.48
N ALA A 333 6.42 11.35 -12.62
CA ALA A 333 6.07 10.78 -13.91
C ALA A 333 4.60 11.06 -14.20
N GLN A 334 4.34 11.78 -15.30
CA GLN A 334 2.99 12.18 -15.71
C GLN A 334 2.08 10.97 -15.91
N GLY A 335 0.98 10.94 -15.18
CA GLY A 335 -0.05 9.91 -15.27
C GLY A 335 0.40 8.49 -14.96
N ALA A 336 1.50 8.33 -14.23
CA ALA A 336 1.95 7.02 -13.77
C ALA A 336 1.08 6.52 -12.61
N SER A 337 0.78 5.22 -12.61
CA SER A 337 0.04 4.54 -11.53
C SER A 337 0.92 4.16 -10.34
N GLY A 338 2.23 4.21 -10.48
CA GLY A 338 3.21 3.93 -9.44
C GLY A 338 4.57 4.52 -9.79
N SER A 339 5.47 4.53 -8.83
CA SER A 339 6.83 5.05 -9.00
C SER A 339 7.82 4.20 -8.21
N PRO A 340 9.02 3.91 -8.74
CA PRO A 340 10.13 3.56 -7.89
C PRO A 340 10.36 4.70 -6.90
N VAL A 341 10.71 4.36 -5.67
CA VAL A 341 10.90 5.35 -4.62
C VAL A 341 12.07 4.98 -3.74
N ARG A 342 12.78 6.01 -3.26
CA ARG A 342 13.91 5.88 -2.34
C ARG A 342 13.58 6.58 -1.01
N PRO A 343 12.80 5.95 -0.12
CA PRO A 343 12.50 6.54 1.17
C PRO A 343 13.74 6.57 2.06
N VAL A 344 13.90 7.66 2.78
CA VAL A 344 14.97 7.83 3.77
C VAL A 344 14.34 8.23 5.10
N SER A 345 14.80 7.62 6.19
CA SER A 345 14.43 8.04 7.56
C SER A 345 15.65 8.48 8.33
N ILE A 346 15.49 9.52 9.15
CA ILE A 346 16.51 10.01 10.06
C ILE A 346 15.97 9.93 11.47
N GLY A 347 16.68 9.24 12.36
CA GLY A 347 16.26 9.04 13.75
C GLY A 347 17.37 8.44 14.61
N ALA A 348 17.20 8.54 15.92
CA ALA A 348 18.18 8.06 16.88
C ALA A 348 17.86 6.62 17.31
N PRO A 349 18.88 5.71 17.37
CA PRO A 349 18.71 4.36 17.90
C PRO A 349 18.11 4.34 19.30
N GLY A 350 17.21 3.38 19.55
CA GLY A 350 16.58 3.16 20.87
C GLY A 350 15.49 4.16 21.25
N ARG A 351 14.94 4.88 20.29
CA ARG A 351 13.86 5.87 20.49
C ARG A 351 12.58 5.54 19.74
#